data_4283c10c966051ef3d0c25bc218c11f1
#
_entry.id   4283c10c966051ef3d0c25bc218c11f1
#
_cell.length_a   1.000
_cell.length_b   1.000
_cell.length_c   1.000
_cell.angle_alpha   90.00
_cell.angle_beta   90.00
_cell.angle_gamma   90.00
#
_symmetry.space_group_name_H-M   'P 1'
#
loop_
_entity.id
_entity.type
_entity.pdbx_description
1 polymer ?
#
loop_
_entity_poly.entity_id
_entity_poly.type
_entity_poly.pdbx_seq_one_letter_code
_entity_poly.pdbx_strand_id
1 'polypeptide(L)'
;ASIPIESFIATLIPLIIGIIWGNLDKTFRKVAADAMPIITFFMMIPIGAGMSLKSIALGGVGGVVLAIISALSAFLFYFLFQLTLPKNKRNAMGAAIGTTAANATSVPASLAEVDPAWQSAASTATAQLAVAAIVTAFTAPIITSMCDKHMRKKKLGIYSDAAIAEREAKE
;
A
#
# COMPACT_ATOMS: atom_id res chain seq x y z
N ALA A 1 13.80 -0.36 26.28
CA ALA A 1 12.91 0.06 25.19
C ALA A 1 11.49 -0.32 25.57
N SER A 2 10.63 0.66 25.91
CA SER A 2 9.21 0.41 26.16
C SER A 2 8.48 0.33 24.81
N ILE A 3 7.97 -0.84 24.48
CA ILE A 3 7.10 -1.01 23.33
C ILE A 3 5.86 -0.12 23.58
N PRO A 4 5.43 0.74 22.65
CA PRO A 4 4.24 1.57 22.81
C PRO A 4 2.99 0.66 22.76
N ILE A 5 2.67 0.05 23.90
CA ILE A 5 1.58 -0.93 24.06
C ILE A 5 0.25 -0.35 23.63
N GLU A 6 0.00 0.94 23.90
CA GLU A 6 -1.23 1.64 23.50
C GLU A 6 -1.41 1.68 21.98
N SER A 7 -0.37 2.04 21.22
CA SER A 7 -0.42 2.07 19.76
C SER A 7 -0.59 0.67 19.17
N PHE A 8 0.01 -0.34 19.79
CA PHE A 8 -0.11 -1.73 19.40
C PHE A 8 -1.54 -2.24 19.62
N ILE A 9 -2.13 -1.97 20.78
CA ILE A 9 -3.53 -2.31 21.09
C ILE A 9 -4.48 -1.60 20.17
N ALA A 10 -4.31 -0.29 19.95
CA ALA A 10 -5.17 0.51 19.06
C ALA A 10 -5.18 0.01 17.61
N THR A 11 -4.10 -0.62 17.15
CA THR A 11 -4.01 -1.17 15.79
C THR A 11 -4.52 -2.61 15.71
N LEU A 12 -4.16 -3.45 16.69
CA LEU A 12 -4.49 -4.88 16.65
C LEU A 12 -5.96 -5.19 16.98
N ILE A 13 -6.55 -4.51 17.94
CA ILE A 13 -7.94 -4.80 18.32
C ILE A 13 -8.92 -4.60 17.16
N PRO A 14 -8.94 -3.45 16.45
CA PRO A 14 -9.83 -3.27 15.30
C PRO A 14 -9.56 -4.29 14.18
N LEU A 15 -8.28 -4.65 13.96
CA LEU A 15 -7.90 -5.65 12.96
C LEU A 15 -8.48 -7.03 13.30
N ILE A 16 -8.32 -7.49 14.55
CA ILE A 16 -8.84 -8.78 15.02
C ILE A 16 -10.36 -8.80 14.94
N ILE A 17 -11.03 -7.74 15.40
CA ILE A 17 -12.49 -7.61 15.31
C ILE A 17 -12.94 -7.68 13.85
N GLY A 18 -12.26 -6.96 12.96
CA GLY A 18 -12.57 -6.96 11.52
C GLY A 18 -12.39 -8.34 10.88
N ILE A 19 -11.33 -9.08 11.25
CA ILE A 19 -11.11 -10.46 10.79
C ILE A 19 -12.22 -11.37 11.27
N ILE A 20 -12.55 -11.36 12.55
CA ILE A 20 -13.56 -12.24 13.14
C ILE A 20 -14.92 -11.92 12.54
N TRP A 21 -15.37 -10.69 12.64
CA TRP A 21 -16.72 -10.28 12.22
C TRP A 21 -16.90 -10.37 10.72
N GLY A 22 -15.91 -9.93 9.94
CA GLY A 22 -15.95 -10.02 8.47
C GLY A 22 -15.96 -11.44 7.92
N ASN A 23 -15.55 -12.45 8.71
CA ASN A 23 -15.68 -13.87 8.33
C ASN A 23 -16.97 -14.51 8.85
N LEU A 24 -17.54 -14.02 9.95
CA LEU A 24 -18.78 -14.55 10.52
C LEU A 24 -20.03 -13.96 9.83
N ASP A 25 -19.99 -12.69 9.44
CA ASP A 25 -21.15 -11.97 8.88
C ASP A 25 -20.85 -11.47 7.45
N LYS A 26 -21.49 -12.12 6.48
CA LYS A 26 -21.38 -11.74 5.06
C LYS A 26 -21.95 -10.35 4.77
N THR A 27 -22.99 -9.94 5.50
CA THR A 27 -23.62 -8.62 5.34
C THR A 27 -22.68 -7.53 5.82
N PHE A 28 -22.08 -7.70 7.01
CA PHE A 28 -21.05 -6.80 7.53
C PHE A 28 -19.87 -6.68 6.56
N ARG A 29 -19.37 -7.82 6.06
CA ARG A 29 -18.29 -7.85 5.08
C ARG A 29 -18.62 -7.03 3.83
N LYS A 30 -19.84 -7.15 3.31
CA LYS A 30 -20.28 -6.38 2.14
C LYS A 30 -20.35 -4.89 2.45
N VAL A 31 -20.99 -4.51 3.55
CA VAL A 31 -21.11 -3.10 3.98
C VAL A 31 -19.70 -2.48 4.19
N ALA A 32 -18.80 -3.20 4.85
CA ALA A 32 -17.44 -2.74 5.06
C ALA A 32 -16.68 -2.56 3.73
N ALA A 33 -16.83 -3.49 2.79
CA ALA A 33 -16.21 -3.39 1.47
C ALA A 33 -16.77 -2.20 0.66
N ASP A 34 -18.07 -1.99 0.68
CA ASP A 34 -18.74 -0.89 -0.04
C ASP A 34 -18.41 0.48 0.59
N ALA A 35 -18.16 0.55 1.90
CA ALA A 35 -17.75 1.75 2.61
C ALA A 35 -16.27 2.11 2.42
N MET A 36 -15.39 1.15 2.08
CA MET A 36 -13.94 1.36 1.97
C MET A 36 -13.54 2.53 1.06
N PRO A 37 -14.10 2.75 -0.14
CA PRO A 37 -13.71 3.89 -0.98
C PRO A 37 -13.99 5.23 -0.30
N ILE A 38 -15.11 5.34 0.39
CA ILE A 38 -15.53 6.56 1.09
C ILE A 38 -14.62 6.82 2.30
N ILE A 39 -14.41 5.79 3.13
CA ILE A 39 -13.54 5.87 4.30
C ILE A 39 -12.11 6.23 3.89
N THR A 40 -11.59 5.58 2.84
CA THR A 40 -10.24 5.87 2.31
C THR A 40 -10.12 7.33 1.88
N PHE A 41 -11.13 7.89 1.21
CA PHE A 41 -11.13 9.31 0.83
C PHE A 41 -11.00 10.23 2.06
N PHE A 42 -11.81 10.00 3.10
CA PHE A 42 -11.75 10.80 4.33
C PHE A 42 -10.44 10.61 5.10
N MET A 43 -9.86 9.41 5.09
CA MET A 43 -8.55 9.15 5.73
C MET A 43 -7.39 9.82 4.99
N MET A 44 -7.48 10.01 3.68
CA MET A 44 -6.42 10.66 2.89
C MET A 44 -6.31 12.15 3.18
N ILE A 45 -7.40 12.82 3.56
CA ILE A 45 -7.40 14.27 3.87
C ILE A 45 -6.47 14.60 5.05
N PRO A 46 -6.60 14.02 6.26
CA PRO A 46 -5.70 14.32 7.36
C PRO A 46 -4.26 13.88 7.09
N ILE A 47 -4.05 12.79 6.36
CA ILE A 47 -2.71 12.35 5.96
C ILE A 47 -2.06 13.40 5.05
N GLY A 48 -2.78 13.88 4.04
CA GLY A 48 -2.29 14.95 3.15
C GLY A 48 -2.07 16.27 3.88
N ALA A 49 -2.98 16.65 4.78
CA ALA A 49 -2.86 17.87 5.59
C ALA A 49 -1.66 17.84 6.56
N GLY A 50 -1.27 16.64 7.04
CA GLY A 50 -0.07 16.46 7.86
C GLY A 50 1.25 16.52 7.07
N MET A 51 1.21 16.48 5.73
CA MET A 51 2.39 16.58 4.89
C MET A 51 2.75 18.05 4.62
N SER A 52 3.90 18.47 5.13
CA SER A 52 4.41 19.84 4.93
C SER A 52 5.08 19.98 3.56
N LEU A 53 4.68 21.00 2.78
CA LEU A 53 5.39 21.36 1.54
C LEU A 53 6.88 21.68 1.78
N LYS A 54 7.22 22.22 2.95
CA LYS A 54 8.60 22.42 3.37
C LYS A 54 9.36 21.10 3.54
N SER A 55 8.69 20.07 4.08
CA SER A 55 9.28 18.74 4.20
C SER A 55 9.56 18.12 2.83
N ILE A 56 8.70 18.38 1.84
CA ILE A 56 8.93 17.94 0.45
C ILE A 56 10.22 18.57 -0.10
N ALA A 57 10.41 19.88 0.11
CA ALA A 57 11.62 20.55 -0.30
C ALA A 57 12.88 20.04 0.42
N LEU A 58 12.78 19.71 1.71
CA LEU A 58 13.86 19.13 2.52
C LEU A 58 14.18 17.68 2.16
N GLY A 59 13.17 16.91 1.74
CA GLY A 59 13.34 15.51 1.30
C GLY A 59 14.17 15.38 0.01
N GLY A 60 14.14 16.41 -0.84
CA GLY A 60 15.02 16.60 -1.98
C GLY A 60 15.27 15.35 -2.83
N VAL A 61 16.49 15.23 -3.31
CA VAL A 61 16.92 14.11 -4.20
C VAL A 61 16.76 12.75 -3.51
N GLY A 62 17.03 12.66 -2.20
CA GLY A 62 16.89 11.38 -1.47
C GLY A 62 15.48 10.83 -1.50
N GLY A 63 14.46 11.69 -1.36
CA GLY A 63 13.05 11.28 -1.45
C GLY A 63 12.66 10.81 -2.85
N VAL A 64 13.19 11.46 -3.90
CA VAL A 64 12.98 11.04 -5.30
C VAL A 64 13.64 9.68 -5.56
N VAL A 65 14.86 9.47 -5.07
CA VAL A 65 15.54 8.17 -5.19
C VAL A 65 14.74 7.06 -4.50
N LEU A 66 14.24 7.30 -3.29
CA LEU A 66 13.36 6.33 -2.61
C LEU A 66 12.07 6.05 -3.40
N ALA A 67 11.47 7.08 -4.00
CA ALA A 67 10.30 6.91 -4.85
C ALA A 67 10.60 6.04 -6.08
N ILE A 68 11.75 6.23 -6.72
CA ILE A 68 12.19 5.41 -7.86
C ILE A 68 12.41 3.97 -7.43
N ILE A 69 13.07 3.72 -6.29
CA ILE A 69 13.27 2.37 -5.75
C ILE A 69 11.92 1.70 -5.47
N SER A 70 10.98 2.42 -4.85
CA SER A 70 9.63 1.92 -4.60
C SER A 70 8.89 1.61 -5.91
N ALA A 71 8.97 2.47 -6.92
CA ALA A 71 8.35 2.25 -8.22
C ALA A 71 8.97 1.04 -8.95
N LEU A 72 10.28 0.86 -8.87
CA LEU A 72 10.97 -0.32 -9.42
C LEU A 72 10.55 -1.61 -8.70
N SER A 73 10.32 -1.55 -7.39
CA SER A 73 9.83 -2.70 -6.62
C SER A 73 8.43 -3.16 -7.09
N ALA A 74 7.61 -2.26 -7.67
CA ALA A 74 6.33 -2.62 -8.29
C ALA A 74 6.49 -3.70 -9.37
N PHE A 75 7.49 -3.56 -10.24
CA PHE A 75 7.75 -4.55 -11.29
C PHE A 75 8.28 -5.86 -10.72
N LEU A 76 9.15 -5.80 -9.69
CA LEU A 76 9.64 -6.99 -9.01
C LEU A 76 8.48 -7.76 -8.38
N PHE A 77 7.61 -7.11 -7.61
CA PHE A 77 6.45 -7.75 -6.99
C PHE A 77 5.41 -8.21 -8.00
N TYR A 78 5.18 -7.45 -9.08
CA TYR A 78 4.34 -7.91 -10.18
C TYR A 78 4.87 -9.24 -10.74
N PHE A 79 6.17 -9.34 -10.99
CA PHE A 79 6.79 -10.56 -11.51
C PHE A 79 6.70 -11.72 -10.51
N LEU A 80 6.98 -11.47 -9.22
CA LEU A 80 6.85 -12.47 -8.16
C LEU A 80 5.41 -13.01 -8.07
N PHE A 81 4.40 -12.14 -8.18
CA PHE A 81 3.00 -12.56 -8.20
C PHE A 81 2.66 -13.42 -9.43
N GLN A 82 3.29 -13.13 -10.59
CA GLN A 82 3.12 -13.99 -11.77
C GLN A 82 3.76 -15.37 -11.58
N LEU A 83 4.80 -15.49 -10.76
CA LEU A 83 5.45 -16.78 -10.47
C LEU A 83 4.70 -17.58 -9.39
N THR A 84 4.23 -16.94 -8.34
CA THR A 84 3.66 -17.59 -7.16
C THR A 84 2.20 -17.97 -7.34
N LEU A 85 1.43 -17.20 -8.12
CA LEU A 85 0.01 -17.45 -8.32
C LEU A 85 -0.25 -18.50 -9.42
N PRO A 86 -1.28 -19.34 -9.27
CA PRO A 86 -1.78 -20.21 -10.34
C PRO A 86 -2.13 -19.39 -11.59
N LYS A 87 -1.95 -19.99 -12.76
CA LYS A 87 -2.12 -19.28 -14.05
C LYS A 87 -3.46 -18.55 -14.19
N ASN A 88 -4.56 -19.16 -13.73
CA ASN A 88 -5.93 -18.59 -13.79
C ASN A 88 -6.21 -17.50 -12.73
N LYS A 89 -5.34 -17.32 -11.73
CA LYS A 89 -5.48 -16.30 -10.65
C LYS A 89 -4.48 -15.16 -10.75
N ARG A 90 -3.56 -15.19 -11.70
CA ARG A 90 -2.58 -14.13 -11.91
C ARG A 90 -3.26 -12.81 -12.24
N ASN A 91 -2.78 -11.73 -11.65
CA ASN A 91 -3.35 -10.39 -11.80
C ASN A 91 -2.27 -9.31 -11.62
N ALA A 92 -2.64 -8.06 -11.81
CA ALA A 92 -1.71 -6.93 -11.72
C ALA A 92 -1.52 -6.39 -10.28
N MET A 93 -2.18 -6.98 -9.26
CA MET A 93 -2.15 -6.43 -7.89
C MET A 93 -0.76 -6.40 -7.28
N GLY A 94 0.14 -7.32 -7.69
CA GLY A 94 1.54 -7.28 -7.26
C GLY A 94 2.23 -5.95 -7.56
N ALA A 95 1.85 -5.27 -8.64
CA ALA A 95 2.40 -3.96 -8.97
C ALA A 95 1.96 -2.85 -7.99
N ALA A 96 0.82 -3.01 -7.32
CA ALA A 96 0.34 -2.03 -6.33
C ALA A 96 1.20 -1.99 -5.05
N ILE A 97 2.02 -3.01 -4.80
CA ILE A 97 2.94 -3.06 -3.65
C ILE A 97 4.07 -2.03 -3.79
N GLY A 98 4.38 -1.59 -5.00
CA GLY A 98 5.41 -0.56 -5.27
C GLY A 98 5.01 0.85 -4.84
N THR A 99 4.32 0.99 -3.72
CA THR A 99 3.93 2.27 -3.13
C THR A 99 4.51 2.43 -1.73
N THR A 100 4.88 3.65 -1.38
CA THR A 100 5.27 4.00 -0.01
C THR A 100 4.02 4.44 0.73
N ALA A 101 3.63 3.68 1.75
CA ALA A 101 2.47 4.04 2.57
C ALA A 101 2.70 5.37 3.31
N ALA A 102 1.68 6.21 3.41
CA ALA A 102 1.80 7.52 4.05
C ALA A 102 2.18 7.40 5.55
N ASN A 103 1.73 6.34 6.23
CA ASN A 103 2.11 6.06 7.62
C ASN A 103 3.61 5.70 7.79
N ALA A 104 4.31 5.33 6.72
CA ALA A 104 5.75 5.11 6.79
C ALA A 104 6.52 6.38 7.21
N THR A 105 5.95 7.57 7.01
CA THR A 105 6.56 8.83 7.42
C THR A 105 6.71 8.97 8.94
N SER A 106 5.95 8.25 9.74
CA SER A 106 6.08 8.23 11.21
C SER A 106 7.16 7.28 11.72
N VAL A 107 7.59 6.31 10.90
CA VAL A 107 8.54 5.26 11.33
C VAL A 107 9.89 5.83 11.79
N PRO A 108 10.53 6.81 11.10
CA PRO A 108 11.80 7.35 11.57
C PRO A 108 11.72 8.03 12.93
N ALA A 109 10.62 8.74 13.21
CA ALA A 109 10.38 9.37 14.51
C ALA A 109 10.22 8.32 15.62
N SER A 110 9.40 7.30 15.39
CA SER A 110 9.20 6.20 16.33
C SER A 110 10.49 5.41 16.57
N LEU A 111 11.33 5.23 15.55
CA LEU A 111 12.64 4.59 15.72
C LEU A 111 13.58 5.43 16.59
N ALA A 112 13.59 6.74 16.39
CA ALA A 112 14.40 7.67 17.16
C ALA A 112 13.98 7.77 18.64
N GLU A 113 12.71 7.51 18.94
CA GLU A 113 12.22 7.39 20.33
C GLU A 113 12.76 6.14 21.02
N VAL A 114 12.92 5.05 20.29
CA VAL A 114 13.42 3.77 20.80
C VAL A 114 14.94 3.74 20.88
N ASP A 115 15.62 4.30 19.88
CA ASP A 115 17.07 4.33 19.79
C ASP A 115 17.58 5.76 19.47
N PRO A 116 18.17 6.46 20.48
CA PRO A 116 18.68 7.82 20.31
C PRO A 116 19.73 7.99 19.20
N ALA A 117 20.41 6.92 18.78
CA ALA A 117 21.35 6.98 17.67
C ALA A 117 20.73 7.46 16.35
N TRP A 118 19.43 7.27 16.17
CA TRP A 118 18.69 7.66 14.98
C TRP A 118 18.09 9.07 15.02
N GLN A 119 18.18 9.79 16.16
CA GLN A 119 17.58 11.12 16.31
C GLN A 119 18.05 12.13 15.26
N SER A 120 19.36 12.14 14.95
CA SER A 120 19.93 13.07 13.97
C SER A 120 19.42 12.82 12.54
N ALA A 121 19.07 11.60 12.19
CA ALA A 121 18.59 11.22 10.86
C ALA A 121 17.07 11.25 10.71
N ALA A 122 16.33 11.22 11.82
CA ALA A 122 14.87 11.02 11.80
C ALA A 122 14.12 12.08 10.99
N SER A 123 14.44 13.36 11.15
CA SER A 123 13.77 14.46 10.43
C SER A 123 14.00 14.39 8.92
N THR A 124 15.24 14.11 8.51
CA THR A 124 15.59 13.96 7.09
C THR A 124 14.93 12.73 6.47
N ALA A 125 14.96 11.59 7.17
CA ALA A 125 14.32 10.37 6.72
C ALA A 125 12.79 10.53 6.60
N THR A 126 12.14 11.20 7.55
CA THR A 126 10.71 11.52 7.48
C THR A 126 10.39 12.38 6.26
N ALA A 127 11.19 13.41 5.98
CA ALA A 127 11.02 14.26 4.81
C ALA A 127 11.19 13.49 3.49
N GLN A 128 12.19 12.61 3.41
CA GLN A 128 12.43 11.76 2.24
C GLN A 128 11.29 10.78 2.00
N LEU A 129 10.77 10.15 3.07
CA LEU A 129 9.62 9.25 2.98
C LEU A 129 8.34 9.98 2.57
N ALA A 130 8.13 11.23 3.03
CA ALA A 130 6.99 12.04 2.59
C ALA A 130 7.03 12.30 1.08
N VAL A 131 8.19 12.65 0.52
CA VAL A 131 8.36 12.80 -0.94
C VAL A 131 8.08 11.48 -1.66
N ALA A 132 8.66 10.38 -1.17
CA ALA A 132 8.44 9.06 -1.76
C ALA A 132 6.95 8.66 -1.73
N ALA A 133 6.25 8.90 -0.63
CA ALA A 133 4.82 8.62 -0.50
C ALA A 133 3.99 9.40 -1.52
N ILE A 134 4.26 10.69 -1.70
CA ILE A 134 3.55 11.54 -2.68
C ILE A 134 3.81 11.04 -4.10
N VAL A 135 5.06 10.85 -4.48
CA VAL A 135 5.42 10.40 -5.84
C VAL A 135 4.82 9.03 -6.13
N THR A 136 4.90 8.09 -5.19
CA THR A 136 4.38 6.74 -5.39
C THR A 136 2.85 6.69 -5.36
N ALA A 137 2.18 7.60 -4.68
CA ALA A 137 0.71 7.73 -4.74
C ALA A 137 0.20 7.99 -6.18
N PHE A 138 0.99 8.70 -6.99
CA PHE A 138 0.67 8.91 -8.40
C PHE A 138 1.21 7.81 -9.31
N THR A 139 2.42 7.34 -9.06
CA THR A 139 3.07 6.37 -9.97
C THR A 139 2.53 4.95 -9.81
N ALA A 140 2.17 4.51 -8.60
CA ALA A 140 1.69 3.15 -8.36
C ALA A 140 0.38 2.81 -9.10
N PRO A 141 -0.66 3.67 -9.12
CA PRO A 141 -1.85 3.42 -9.93
C PRO A 141 -1.56 3.37 -11.44
N ILE A 142 -0.64 4.22 -11.91
CA ILE A 142 -0.24 4.23 -13.33
C ILE A 142 0.42 2.91 -13.70
N ILE A 143 1.43 2.47 -12.93
CA ILE A 143 2.15 1.22 -13.17
C ILE A 143 1.19 0.03 -13.11
N THR A 144 0.34 -0.03 -12.08
CA THR A 144 -0.65 -1.10 -11.92
C THR A 144 -1.62 -1.14 -13.09
N SER A 145 -2.12 0.01 -13.55
CA SER A 145 -2.99 0.11 -14.72
C SER A 145 -2.30 -0.34 -16.01
N MET A 146 -1.02 -0.01 -16.18
CA MET A 146 -0.23 -0.47 -17.34
C MET A 146 -0.07 -2.00 -17.34
N CYS A 147 0.25 -2.59 -16.18
CA CYS A 147 0.35 -4.03 -16.02
C CYS A 147 -1.00 -4.72 -16.28
N ASP A 148 -2.10 -4.15 -15.76
CA ASP A 148 -3.44 -4.69 -15.96
C ASP A 148 -3.87 -4.63 -17.45
N LYS A 149 -3.67 -3.50 -18.11
CA LYS A 149 -3.93 -3.36 -19.55
C LYS A 149 -3.12 -4.35 -20.39
N HIS A 150 -1.85 -4.60 -20.01
CA HIS A 150 -1.03 -5.59 -20.67
C HIS A 150 -1.60 -7.01 -20.53
N MET A 151 -2.03 -7.38 -19.32
CA MET A 151 -2.64 -8.68 -19.06
C MET A 151 -3.97 -8.85 -19.79
N ARG A 152 -4.83 -7.82 -19.82
CA ARG A 152 -6.08 -7.82 -20.59
C ARG A 152 -5.84 -8.03 -22.06
N LYS A 153 -4.92 -7.25 -22.66
CA LYS A 153 -4.60 -7.34 -24.08
C LYS A 153 -4.10 -8.73 -24.48
N LYS A 154 -3.36 -9.41 -23.59
CA LYS A 154 -2.82 -10.74 -23.85
C LYS A 154 -3.70 -11.88 -23.30
N LYS A 155 -4.88 -11.58 -22.76
CA LYS A 155 -5.78 -12.56 -22.11
C LYS A 155 -5.06 -13.43 -21.07
N LEU A 156 -4.24 -12.81 -20.22
CA LEU A 156 -3.44 -13.50 -19.22
C LEU A 156 -4.14 -13.52 -17.84
N GLY A 157 -3.85 -14.54 -17.05
CA GLY A 157 -4.31 -14.64 -15.68
C GLY A 157 -5.82 -14.66 -15.55
N ILE A 158 -6.35 -13.74 -14.75
CA ILE A 158 -7.80 -13.58 -14.51
C ILE A 158 -8.61 -13.19 -15.77
N TYR A 159 -7.94 -12.79 -16.84
CA TYR A 159 -8.52 -12.43 -18.12
C TYR A 159 -8.40 -13.55 -19.16
N SER A 160 -7.88 -14.72 -18.80
CA SER A 160 -7.85 -15.90 -19.67
C SER A 160 -9.23 -16.50 -19.83
N ASP A 161 -9.49 -17.07 -21.00
CA ASP A 161 -10.78 -17.70 -21.31
C ASP A 161 -11.11 -18.80 -20.27
N ALA A 162 -10.10 -19.54 -19.79
CA ALA A 162 -10.26 -20.53 -18.72
C ALA A 162 -10.67 -19.95 -17.37
N ALA A 163 -10.12 -18.77 -17.01
CA ALA A 163 -10.47 -18.11 -15.75
C ALA A 163 -11.89 -17.50 -15.81
N ILE A 164 -12.31 -17.05 -16.99
CA ILE A 164 -13.67 -16.53 -17.22
C ILE A 164 -14.66 -17.67 -17.09
N ALA A 165 -14.45 -18.79 -17.79
CA ALA A 165 -15.32 -19.97 -17.72
C ALA A 165 -15.43 -20.53 -16.28
N GLU A 166 -14.33 -20.52 -15.50
CA GLU A 166 -14.37 -20.95 -14.09
C GLU A 166 -15.24 -20.04 -13.21
N ARG A 167 -15.35 -18.75 -13.53
CA ARG A 167 -16.21 -17.80 -12.80
C ARG A 167 -17.68 -17.99 -13.16
N GLU A 168 -17.98 -18.09 -14.46
CA GLU A 168 -19.34 -18.32 -14.95
C GLU A 168 -19.93 -19.64 -14.42
N ALA A 169 -19.09 -20.66 -14.22
CA ALA A 169 -19.55 -21.94 -13.64
C ALA A 169 -19.82 -21.87 -12.13
N LYS A 170 -19.47 -20.78 -11.44
CA LYS A 170 -19.66 -20.59 -9.98
C LYS A 170 -20.78 -19.61 -9.64
N GLU A 171 -21.31 -18.89 -10.63
CA GLU A 171 -22.48 -18.02 -10.53
C GLU A 171 -23.78 -18.81 -10.80
#